data_af926877390c5581913f14894f6b2829
#
_entry.id   af926877390c5581913f14894f6b2829
#
_cell.length_a   1.000
_cell.length_b   1.000
_cell.length_c   1.000
_cell.angle_alpha   90.00
_cell.angle_beta   90.00
_cell.angle_gamma   90.00
#
_symmetry.space_group_name_H-M   'P 1'
#
loop_
_entity.id
_entity.type
_entity.pdbx_description
1 polymer ?
#
loop_
_entity_poly.entity_id
_entity_poly.type
_entity_poly.pdbx_seq_one_letter_code
_entity_poly.pdbx_strand_id
1 'polypeptide(L)'
;LQVPRFVSVLPNGPVMHPTVQVFLAGGVPEVMLYLRAMDLLDLDALTATGEPLGKMLDWWRQSTRRERLRQILQDRDGVDPDEVIIPPAEAKKRGLTSTVCFPRGNLCPEGSIVKATSIDPAVVDEDGVYRKTGPAKVFTTERDAIAAIKGQGDKRIEAGDVIVLAGRGPLGSGMEETFQLTSALKYLAWGREVALVTDARFSGVSTGACIGHVGPEALAGGPIGKVRDGDVIQIIIDRNQLVGSIDLVGDGERTFSPADGEKILSARTTR
;
A
#
# COMPACT_ATOMS: atom_id res chain seq x y z
N LEU A 1 2.67 5.35 13.70
CA LEU A 1 3.32 4.14 14.23
C LEU A 1 2.79 3.68 15.59
N GLN A 2 1.77 4.36 16.13
CA GLN A 2 1.19 4.00 17.44
C GLN A 2 0.38 2.70 17.38
N VAL A 3 -0.27 2.42 16.25
CA VAL A 3 -1.15 1.27 16.07
C VAL A 3 -0.40 0.17 15.31
N PRO A 4 -0.15 -0.99 15.93
CA PRO A 4 0.41 -2.14 15.21
C PRO A 4 -0.62 -2.73 14.25
N ARG A 5 -0.17 -3.51 13.28
CA ARG A 5 -1.06 -4.33 12.45
C ARG A 5 -1.54 -5.52 13.27
N PHE A 6 -2.73 -5.42 13.82
CA PHE A 6 -3.29 -6.44 14.71
C PHE A 6 -4.50 -7.19 14.13
N VAL A 7 -4.90 -6.91 12.90
CA VAL A 7 -5.91 -7.72 12.19
C VAL A 7 -5.22 -8.56 11.13
N SER A 8 -5.29 -9.87 11.30
CA SER A 8 -4.72 -10.86 10.39
C SER A 8 -5.80 -11.30 9.39
N VAL A 9 -5.86 -10.64 8.25
CA VAL A 9 -6.91 -10.87 7.24
C VAL A 9 -6.34 -10.75 5.84
N LEU A 10 -6.87 -11.55 4.91
CA LEU A 10 -6.58 -11.43 3.47
C LEU A 10 -6.91 -9.99 2.99
N PRO A 11 -6.02 -9.31 2.22
CA PRO A 11 -4.71 -9.77 1.74
C PRO A 11 -3.51 -9.27 2.57
N ASN A 12 -3.69 -8.73 3.75
CA ASN A 12 -2.67 -7.95 4.47
C ASN A 12 -2.18 -8.55 5.80
N GLY A 13 -2.76 -9.65 6.24
CA GLY A 13 -2.39 -10.28 7.50
C GLY A 13 -1.08 -11.09 7.43
N PRO A 14 -0.43 -11.37 8.58
CA PRO A 14 0.63 -12.37 8.65
C PRO A 14 0.12 -13.77 8.28
N VAL A 15 -1.14 -14.07 8.61
CA VAL A 15 -1.90 -15.21 8.10
C VAL A 15 -3.09 -14.68 7.31
N MET A 16 -3.38 -15.28 6.16
CA MET A 16 -4.43 -14.82 5.24
C MET A 16 -5.82 -15.35 5.64
N HIS A 17 -6.30 -14.98 6.82
CA HIS A 17 -7.63 -15.37 7.28
C HIS A 17 -8.72 -14.74 6.39
N PRO A 18 -9.79 -15.47 6.04
CA PRO A 18 -10.92 -14.89 5.34
C PRO A 18 -11.73 -13.96 6.25
N THR A 19 -12.44 -13.01 5.67
CA THR A 19 -13.21 -11.99 6.40
C THR A 19 -14.26 -12.61 7.35
N VAL A 20 -14.81 -13.81 7.02
CA VAL A 20 -15.74 -14.52 7.91
C VAL A 20 -15.07 -14.88 9.24
N GLN A 21 -13.80 -15.26 9.25
CA GLN A 21 -13.06 -15.54 10.50
C GLN A 21 -12.81 -14.28 11.31
N VAL A 22 -12.57 -13.14 10.66
CA VAL A 22 -12.51 -11.85 11.37
C VAL A 22 -13.84 -11.52 12.05
N PHE A 23 -14.97 -11.75 11.35
CA PHE A 23 -16.31 -11.59 11.94
C PHE A 23 -16.50 -12.49 13.16
N LEU A 24 -16.14 -13.78 13.04
CA LEU A 24 -16.24 -14.75 14.13
C LEU A 24 -15.28 -14.45 15.30
N ALA A 25 -14.10 -13.90 15.01
CA ALA A 25 -13.16 -13.47 16.06
C ALA A 25 -13.66 -12.26 16.88
N GLY A 26 -14.75 -11.64 16.45
CA GLY A 26 -15.40 -10.51 17.14
C GLY A 26 -15.64 -9.29 16.25
N GLY A 27 -15.06 -9.27 15.04
CA GLY A 27 -15.28 -8.24 14.03
C GLY A 27 -14.85 -6.84 14.45
N VAL A 28 -15.53 -5.84 13.88
CA VAL A 28 -15.26 -4.42 14.16
C VAL A 28 -15.35 -4.09 15.64
N PRO A 29 -16.35 -4.55 16.42
CA PRO A 29 -16.41 -4.24 17.85
C PRO A 29 -15.18 -4.74 18.63
N GLU A 30 -14.60 -5.88 18.27
CA GLU A 30 -13.37 -6.38 18.91
C GLU A 30 -12.16 -5.49 18.58
N VAL A 31 -12.03 -5.08 17.31
CA VAL A 31 -11.03 -4.08 16.89
C VAL A 31 -11.18 -2.79 17.68
N MET A 32 -12.40 -2.32 17.85
CA MET A 32 -12.69 -1.09 18.63
C MET A 32 -12.37 -1.24 20.11
N LEU A 33 -12.53 -2.43 20.71
CA LEU A 33 -12.08 -2.66 22.08
C LEU A 33 -10.56 -2.47 22.23
N TYR A 34 -9.77 -2.92 21.24
CA TYR A 34 -8.33 -2.71 21.25
C TYR A 34 -7.94 -1.25 21.00
N LEU A 35 -8.64 -0.55 20.09
CA LEU A 35 -8.43 0.88 19.87
C LEU A 35 -8.77 1.71 21.12
N ARG A 36 -9.86 1.35 21.85
CA ARG A 36 -10.20 1.92 23.15
C ARG A 36 -9.08 1.72 24.18
N ALA A 37 -8.53 0.51 24.26
CA ALA A 37 -7.43 0.21 25.18
C ALA A 37 -6.14 1.00 24.87
N MET A 38 -6.01 1.53 23.66
CA MET A 38 -4.91 2.40 23.22
C MET A 38 -5.24 3.90 23.30
N ASP A 39 -6.43 4.26 23.84
CA ASP A 39 -6.91 5.65 23.97
C ASP A 39 -7.02 6.36 22.59
N LEU A 40 -7.54 5.66 21.59
CA LEU A 40 -7.65 6.15 20.22
C LEU A 40 -9.10 6.38 19.74
N LEU A 41 -10.08 6.29 20.64
CA LEU A 41 -11.49 6.47 20.31
C LEU A 41 -12.13 7.57 21.17
N ASP A 42 -12.96 8.37 20.55
CA ASP A 42 -13.92 9.21 21.25
C ASP A 42 -15.09 8.33 21.74
N LEU A 43 -15.12 8.05 23.04
CA LEU A 43 -16.10 7.16 23.65
C LEU A 43 -17.48 7.80 23.84
N ASP A 44 -17.57 9.12 23.75
CA ASP A 44 -18.82 9.88 23.86
C ASP A 44 -19.51 10.04 22.50
N ALA A 45 -18.82 9.70 21.40
CA ALA A 45 -19.39 9.69 20.06
C ALA A 45 -20.65 8.83 20.01
N LEU A 46 -21.73 9.36 19.43
CA LEU A 46 -23.00 8.64 19.35
C LEU A 46 -22.96 7.55 18.26
N THR A 47 -23.43 6.38 18.60
CA THR A 47 -23.66 5.28 17.67
C THR A 47 -25.01 5.43 16.94
N ALA A 48 -25.27 4.59 15.95
CA ALA A 48 -26.56 4.55 15.23
C ALA A 48 -27.77 4.24 16.15
N THR A 49 -27.53 3.70 17.34
CA THR A 49 -28.59 3.44 18.34
C THR A 49 -28.90 4.65 19.20
N GLY A 50 -28.17 5.76 19.04
CA GLY A 50 -28.27 6.95 19.89
C GLY A 50 -27.56 6.84 21.24
N GLU A 51 -26.87 5.73 21.49
CA GLU A 51 -26.07 5.53 22.71
C GLU A 51 -24.60 5.85 22.46
N PRO A 52 -23.85 6.32 23.47
CA PRO A 52 -22.41 6.53 23.37
C PRO A 52 -21.64 5.26 22.99
N LEU A 53 -20.57 5.41 22.21
CA LEU A 53 -19.70 4.32 21.76
C LEU A 53 -19.14 3.52 22.94
N GLY A 54 -18.74 4.20 24.03
CA GLY A 54 -18.24 3.55 25.23
C GLY A 54 -19.21 2.54 25.82
N LYS A 55 -20.51 2.90 25.88
CA LYS A 55 -21.57 2.02 26.37
C LYS A 55 -21.79 0.80 25.47
N MET A 56 -21.73 0.99 24.16
CA MET A 56 -21.81 -0.10 23.19
C MET A 56 -20.63 -1.07 23.34
N LEU A 57 -19.42 -0.57 23.55
CA LEU A 57 -18.23 -1.40 23.74
C LEU A 57 -18.25 -2.16 25.06
N ASP A 58 -18.79 -1.57 26.13
CA ASP A 58 -18.99 -2.28 27.41
C ASP A 58 -19.99 -3.42 27.26
N TRP A 59 -21.12 -3.17 26.60
CA TRP A 59 -22.07 -4.22 26.26
C TRP A 59 -21.40 -5.34 25.44
N TRP A 60 -20.64 -4.98 24.38
CA TRP A 60 -19.96 -5.97 23.54
C TRP A 60 -18.99 -6.85 24.33
N ARG A 61 -18.17 -6.24 25.18
CA ARG A 61 -17.19 -6.95 26.03
C ARG A 61 -17.81 -8.04 26.87
N GLN A 62 -19.04 -7.82 27.37
CA GLN A 62 -19.74 -8.71 28.28
C GLN A 62 -20.78 -9.61 27.56
N SER A 63 -20.93 -9.47 26.24
CA SER A 63 -22.02 -10.14 25.52
C SER A 63 -21.74 -11.62 25.30
N THR A 64 -22.75 -12.44 25.56
CA THR A 64 -22.73 -13.87 25.20
C THR A 64 -22.61 -14.09 23.69
N ARG A 65 -23.01 -13.10 22.86
CA ARG A 65 -22.82 -13.11 21.42
C ARG A 65 -21.34 -13.10 21.05
N ARG A 66 -20.51 -12.29 21.70
CA ARG A 66 -19.06 -12.25 21.50
C ARG A 66 -18.45 -13.60 21.84
N GLU A 67 -18.77 -14.16 23.00
CA GLU A 67 -18.25 -15.45 23.42
C GLU A 67 -18.65 -16.56 22.44
N ARG A 68 -19.91 -16.61 22.05
CA ARG A 68 -20.43 -17.61 21.11
C ARG A 68 -19.75 -17.55 19.74
N LEU A 69 -19.53 -16.35 19.19
CA LEU A 69 -18.87 -16.18 17.89
C LEU A 69 -17.43 -16.71 17.94
N ARG A 70 -16.68 -16.35 18.99
CA ARG A 70 -15.30 -16.80 19.19
C ARG A 70 -15.23 -18.31 19.39
N GLN A 71 -16.18 -18.88 20.12
CA GLN A 71 -16.29 -20.33 20.31
C GLN A 71 -16.58 -21.05 18.99
N ILE A 72 -17.49 -20.54 18.15
CA ILE A 72 -17.78 -21.10 16.83
C ILE A 72 -16.51 -21.14 15.95
N LEU A 73 -15.66 -20.10 15.99
CA LEU A 73 -14.42 -20.08 15.24
C LEU A 73 -13.46 -21.18 15.68
N GLN A 74 -13.31 -21.36 17.00
CA GLN A 74 -12.47 -22.44 17.55
C GLN A 74 -13.00 -23.84 17.23
N ASP A 75 -14.30 -24.06 17.46
CA ASP A 75 -14.91 -25.40 17.31
C ASP A 75 -15.00 -25.84 15.86
N ARG A 76 -15.33 -24.91 14.95
CA ARG A 76 -15.56 -25.25 13.55
C ARG A 76 -14.31 -25.20 12.69
N ASP A 77 -13.48 -24.14 12.88
CA ASP A 77 -12.34 -23.88 12.01
C ASP A 77 -11.00 -24.23 12.68
N GLY A 78 -11.00 -24.55 13.99
CA GLY A 78 -9.77 -24.83 14.75
C GLY A 78 -8.86 -23.60 14.89
N VAL A 79 -9.39 -22.40 14.73
CA VAL A 79 -8.63 -21.15 14.72
C VAL A 79 -8.81 -20.39 16.03
N ASP A 80 -7.71 -20.00 16.66
CA ASP A 80 -7.75 -19.10 17.83
C ASP A 80 -8.19 -17.70 17.37
N PRO A 81 -9.27 -17.14 17.94
CA PRO A 81 -9.71 -15.78 17.64
C PRO A 81 -8.62 -14.71 17.84
N ASP A 82 -7.68 -14.93 18.78
CA ASP A 82 -6.57 -14.00 19.05
C ASP A 82 -5.43 -14.12 18.02
N GLU A 83 -5.46 -15.10 17.13
CA GLU A 83 -4.59 -15.13 15.94
C GLU A 83 -5.21 -14.37 14.75
N VAL A 84 -6.52 -14.13 14.77
CA VAL A 84 -7.23 -13.39 13.73
C VAL A 84 -7.31 -11.89 14.06
N ILE A 85 -7.73 -11.54 15.29
CA ILE A 85 -7.66 -10.18 15.83
C ILE A 85 -6.68 -10.23 17.01
N ILE A 86 -5.42 -9.97 16.69
CA ILE A 86 -4.27 -10.18 17.58
C ILE A 86 -4.26 -9.08 18.66
N PRO A 87 -4.09 -9.40 19.94
CA PRO A 87 -3.92 -8.38 20.97
C PRO A 87 -2.78 -7.42 20.63
N PRO A 88 -2.95 -6.07 20.72
CA PRO A 88 -1.96 -5.10 20.28
C PRO A 88 -0.57 -5.27 20.89
N ALA A 89 -0.50 -5.69 22.15
CA ALA A 89 0.77 -5.99 22.81
C ALA A 89 1.52 -7.17 22.15
N GLU A 90 0.77 -8.22 21.80
CA GLU A 90 1.32 -9.37 21.08
C GLU A 90 1.71 -9.01 19.64
N ALA A 91 0.89 -8.21 18.95
CA ALA A 91 1.20 -7.71 17.61
C ALA A 91 2.51 -6.89 17.61
N LYS A 92 2.71 -6.02 18.61
CA LYS A 92 3.97 -5.27 18.81
C LYS A 92 5.15 -6.19 19.06
N LYS A 93 4.98 -7.20 19.92
CA LYS A 93 6.02 -8.19 20.22
C LYS A 93 6.44 -9.00 18.99
N ARG A 94 5.49 -9.28 18.09
CA ARG A 94 5.74 -9.95 16.80
C ARG A 94 6.33 -9.01 15.73
N GLY A 95 6.56 -7.73 16.02
CA GLY A 95 7.07 -6.74 15.05
C GLY A 95 6.08 -6.41 13.94
N LEU A 96 4.77 -6.55 14.17
CA LEU A 96 3.74 -6.24 13.18
C LEU A 96 3.53 -4.73 13.10
N THR A 97 4.23 -4.09 12.17
CA THR A 97 4.09 -2.66 11.86
C THR A 97 2.83 -2.38 11.04
N SER A 98 2.50 -1.10 10.82
CA SER A 98 1.43 -0.70 9.92
C SER A 98 1.69 -1.19 8.48
N THR A 99 0.60 -1.32 7.71
CA THR A 99 0.69 -1.76 6.30
C THR A 99 1.04 -0.65 5.33
N VAL A 100 0.87 0.62 5.73
CA VAL A 100 0.95 1.78 4.84
C VAL A 100 2.19 2.60 5.16
N CYS A 101 2.94 2.93 4.11
CA CYS A 101 4.07 3.85 4.14
C CYS A 101 3.77 5.06 3.25
N PHE A 102 4.30 6.22 3.60
CA PHE A 102 4.09 7.50 2.92
C PHE A 102 5.40 8.04 2.35
N PRO A 103 5.87 7.54 1.20
CA PRO A 103 7.10 8.02 0.57
C PRO A 103 6.97 9.47 0.08
N ARG A 104 8.10 10.18 0.11
CA ARG A 104 8.29 11.49 -0.49
C ARG A 104 9.51 11.46 -1.39
N GLY A 105 9.76 12.49 -2.16
CA GLY A 105 10.91 12.59 -3.04
C GLY A 105 10.66 13.59 -4.15
N ASN A 106 11.60 13.74 -5.07
CA ASN A 106 11.47 14.71 -6.15
C ASN A 106 10.36 14.35 -7.16
N LEU A 107 9.92 13.08 -7.21
CA LEU A 107 8.76 12.65 -7.99
C LEU A 107 7.43 12.77 -7.25
N CYS A 108 7.44 12.88 -5.92
CA CYS A 108 6.25 12.97 -5.07
C CYS A 108 6.47 13.95 -3.90
N PRO A 109 6.73 15.24 -4.16
CA PRO A 109 7.04 16.21 -3.10
C PRO A 109 5.91 16.41 -2.10
N GLU A 110 4.66 16.25 -2.50
CA GLU A 110 3.49 16.27 -1.61
C GLU A 110 3.23 14.93 -0.94
N GLY A 111 3.90 13.87 -1.40
CA GLY A 111 3.81 12.53 -0.86
C GLY A 111 3.18 11.54 -1.83
N SER A 112 3.16 10.31 -1.38
CA SER A 112 2.57 9.15 -2.07
C SER A 112 2.18 8.10 -1.05
N ILE A 113 1.54 7.02 -1.48
CA ILE A 113 1.15 5.92 -0.60
C ILE A 113 1.63 4.60 -1.20
N VAL A 114 2.19 3.75 -0.37
CA VAL A 114 2.49 2.36 -0.70
C VAL A 114 2.01 1.43 0.40
N LYS A 115 1.44 0.30 0.00
CA LYS A 115 1.16 -0.80 0.92
C LYS A 115 2.43 -1.64 1.09
N ALA A 116 3.26 -1.29 2.07
CA ALA A 116 4.59 -1.88 2.28
C ALA A 116 4.53 -3.41 2.45
N THR A 117 3.43 -3.95 2.99
CA THR A 117 3.22 -5.39 3.17
C THR A 117 2.87 -6.15 1.88
N SER A 118 2.57 -5.46 0.78
CA SER A 118 2.34 -6.09 -0.52
C SER A 118 3.63 -6.32 -1.31
N ILE A 119 4.73 -5.70 -0.92
CA ILE A 119 6.05 -5.90 -1.53
C ILE A 119 6.53 -7.31 -1.16
N ASP A 120 6.90 -8.09 -2.17
CA ASP A 120 7.39 -9.46 -1.98
C ASP A 120 8.62 -9.45 -1.04
N PRO A 121 8.63 -10.24 0.04
CA PRO A 121 9.78 -10.31 0.94
C PRO A 121 11.09 -10.69 0.25
N ALA A 122 11.04 -11.41 -0.88
CA ALA A 122 12.23 -11.83 -1.63
C ALA A 122 12.98 -10.67 -2.32
N VAL A 123 12.33 -9.48 -2.44
CA VAL A 123 12.96 -8.26 -2.99
C VAL A 123 13.20 -7.19 -1.93
N VAL A 124 13.04 -7.53 -0.66
CA VAL A 124 13.34 -6.69 0.50
C VAL A 124 14.63 -7.17 1.12
N ASP A 125 15.52 -6.26 1.50
CA ASP A 125 16.78 -6.63 2.11
C ASP A 125 16.64 -7.11 3.58
N GLU A 126 17.76 -7.55 4.17
CA GLU A 126 17.79 -8.04 5.54
C GLU A 126 17.41 -6.99 6.58
N ASP A 127 17.61 -5.70 6.26
CA ASP A 127 17.22 -4.58 7.11
C ASP A 127 15.71 -4.25 7.02
N GLY A 128 14.96 -4.97 6.19
CA GLY A 128 13.54 -4.73 5.97
C GLY A 128 13.25 -3.54 5.05
N VAL A 129 14.23 -3.11 4.26
CA VAL A 129 14.13 -2.01 3.32
C VAL A 129 14.02 -2.54 1.88
N TYR A 130 13.02 -2.08 1.16
CA TYR A 130 12.92 -2.28 -0.29
C TYR A 130 13.72 -1.19 -1.00
N ARG A 131 14.68 -1.60 -1.82
CA ARG A 131 15.51 -0.71 -2.65
C ARG A 131 15.41 -1.13 -4.09
N LYS A 132 14.98 -0.19 -4.93
CA LYS A 132 14.82 -0.38 -6.35
C LYS A 132 15.41 0.80 -7.10
N THR A 133 16.25 0.54 -8.09
CA THR A 133 16.68 1.53 -9.09
C THR A 133 16.49 0.90 -10.46
N GLY A 134 15.81 1.59 -11.37
CA GLY A 134 15.54 1.05 -12.68
C GLY A 134 15.02 2.06 -13.67
N PRO A 135 15.04 1.71 -14.97
CA PRO A 135 14.56 2.58 -16.03
C PRO A 135 13.04 2.72 -16.01
N ALA A 136 12.56 3.94 -16.22
CA ALA A 136 11.16 4.25 -16.34
C ALA A 136 10.59 3.80 -17.68
N LYS A 137 9.39 3.22 -17.64
CA LYS A 137 8.52 2.95 -18.78
C LYS A 137 7.21 3.70 -18.56
N VAL A 138 7.00 4.78 -19.31
CA VAL A 138 5.91 5.73 -19.09
C VAL A 138 4.69 5.39 -19.92
N PHE A 139 3.53 5.36 -19.28
CA PHE A 139 2.22 5.10 -19.88
C PHE A 139 1.19 6.11 -19.35
N THR A 140 0.16 6.35 -20.16
CA THR A 140 -1.00 7.18 -19.79
C THR A 140 -2.28 6.36 -19.69
N THR A 141 -2.25 5.09 -20.07
CA THR A 141 -3.38 4.15 -19.92
C THR A 141 -2.93 2.82 -19.32
N GLU A 142 -3.76 2.23 -18.48
CA GLU A 142 -3.51 0.91 -17.90
C GLU A 142 -3.47 -0.16 -18.99
N ARG A 143 -4.31 -0.04 -20.03
CA ARG A 143 -4.37 -0.97 -21.16
C ARG A 143 -3.02 -1.09 -21.88
N ASP A 144 -2.37 0.04 -22.16
CA ASP A 144 -1.11 0.05 -22.90
C ASP A 144 0.04 -0.50 -22.03
N ALA A 145 0.02 -0.21 -20.73
CA ALA A 145 0.95 -0.80 -19.77
C ALA A 145 0.79 -2.33 -19.69
N ILE A 146 -0.45 -2.84 -19.66
CA ILE A 146 -0.73 -4.28 -19.68
C ILE A 146 -0.28 -4.92 -21.00
N ALA A 147 -0.51 -4.27 -22.13
CA ALA A 147 -0.02 -4.74 -23.43
C ALA A 147 1.50 -4.87 -23.43
N ALA A 148 2.21 -3.87 -22.88
CA ALA A 148 3.67 -3.90 -22.74
C ALA A 148 4.16 -5.04 -21.81
N ILE A 149 3.47 -5.31 -20.69
CA ILE A 149 3.76 -6.44 -19.81
C ILE A 149 3.61 -7.79 -20.54
N LYS A 150 2.60 -7.90 -21.40
CA LYS A 150 2.35 -9.09 -22.23
C LYS A 150 3.26 -9.20 -23.44
N GLY A 151 4.20 -8.26 -23.64
CA GLY A 151 5.09 -8.22 -24.81
C GLY A 151 4.39 -7.86 -26.11
N GLN A 152 3.25 -7.18 -26.02
CA GLN A 152 2.45 -6.67 -27.13
C GLN A 152 2.72 -5.17 -27.34
N GLY A 153 2.78 -4.72 -28.58
CA GLY A 153 3.06 -3.31 -28.90
C GLY A 153 4.56 -2.98 -28.96
N ASP A 154 4.85 -1.67 -29.02
CA ASP A 154 6.21 -1.16 -29.29
C ASP A 154 7.10 -1.12 -28.04
N LYS A 155 6.49 -1.11 -26.86
CA LYS A 155 7.19 -1.13 -25.57
C LYS A 155 7.10 -2.52 -24.95
N ARG A 156 8.13 -2.89 -24.21
CA ARG A 156 8.15 -4.10 -23.38
C ARG A 156 8.54 -3.75 -21.96
N ILE A 157 7.95 -4.46 -21.01
CA ILE A 157 8.34 -4.42 -19.61
C ILE A 157 9.24 -5.61 -19.33
N GLU A 158 10.35 -5.35 -18.67
CA GLU A 158 11.35 -6.35 -18.29
C GLU A 158 11.59 -6.32 -16.78
N ALA A 159 12.24 -7.37 -16.28
CA ALA A 159 12.71 -7.38 -14.90
C ALA A 159 13.58 -6.15 -14.64
N GLY A 160 13.31 -5.46 -13.56
CA GLY A 160 14.09 -4.28 -13.23
C GLY A 160 13.45 -2.95 -13.62
N ASP A 161 12.46 -2.91 -14.49
CA ASP A 161 11.78 -1.69 -14.91
C ASP A 161 10.95 -1.04 -13.78
N VAL A 162 10.72 0.26 -13.94
CA VAL A 162 9.74 1.03 -13.15
C VAL A 162 8.66 1.52 -14.10
N ILE A 163 7.46 0.98 -13.96
CA ILE A 163 6.29 1.45 -14.71
C ILE A 163 5.82 2.76 -14.10
N VAL A 164 5.70 3.80 -14.91
CA VAL A 164 5.11 5.09 -14.53
C VAL A 164 3.79 5.25 -15.28
N LEU A 165 2.68 5.18 -14.55
CA LEU A 165 1.34 5.39 -15.10
C LEU A 165 0.87 6.78 -14.65
N ALA A 166 1.02 7.78 -15.52
CA ALA A 166 0.79 9.19 -15.22
C ALA A 166 -0.48 9.75 -15.88
N GLY A 167 -1.05 10.81 -15.30
CA GLY A 167 -2.25 11.48 -15.79
C GLY A 167 -3.54 10.73 -15.45
N ARG A 168 -3.53 9.94 -14.38
CA ARG A 168 -4.67 9.16 -13.88
C ARG A 168 -5.14 9.63 -12.50
N GLY A 169 -4.66 10.79 -12.06
CA GLY A 169 -5.08 11.44 -10.83
C GLY A 169 -6.49 12.06 -10.91
N PRO A 170 -6.89 12.86 -9.92
CA PRO A 170 -8.20 13.48 -9.85
C PRO A 170 -8.62 14.25 -11.11
N LEU A 171 -7.72 15.05 -11.70
CA LEU A 171 -7.99 15.82 -12.92
C LEU A 171 -8.00 14.95 -14.18
N GLY A 172 -7.23 13.86 -14.20
CA GLY A 172 -7.10 13.00 -15.37
C GLY A 172 -8.29 12.07 -15.56
N SER A 173 -8.54 11.17 -14.63
CA SER A 173 -9.57 10.13 -14.73
C SER A 173 -10.48 10.05 -13.50
N GLY A 174 -10.44 11.06 -12.62
CA GLY A 174 -11.15 11.02 -11.35
C GLY A 174 -10.49 10.05 -10.37
N MET A 175 -9.17 9.82 -10.51
CA MET A 175 -8.40 8.94 -9.64
C MET A 175 -8.90 7.50 -9.64
N GLU A 176 -9.01 6.92 -10.83
CA GLU A 176 -9.45 5.54 -11.00
C GLU A 176 -8.57 4.54 -10.25
N GLU A 177 -9.14 3.39 -9.92
CA GLU A 177 -8.42 2.32 -9.26
C GLU A 177 -7.65 1.46 -10.28
N THR A 178 -6.32 1.43 -10.18
CA THR A 178 -5.48 0.54 -10.98
C THR A 178 -5.35 -0.82 -10.28
N PHE A 179 -5.86 -1.86 -10.91
CA PHE A 179 -5.79 -3.22 -10.39
C PHE A 179 -5.26 -4.22 -11.42
N GLN A 180 -5.71 -4.11 -12.67
CA GLN A 180 -5.41 -5.10 -13.70
C GLN A 180 -3.92 -5.14 -14.03
N LEU A 181 -3.22 -4.02 -13.96
CA LEU A 181 -1.79 -3.92 -14.18
C LEU A 181 -1.01 -4.74 -13.14
N THR A 182 -1.29 -4.55 -11.85
CA THR A 182 -0.63 -5.33 -10.78
C THR A 182 -1.00 -6.80 -10.84
N SER A 183 -2.24 -7.12 -11.27
CA SER A 183 -2.68 -8.48 -11.50
C SER A 183 -1.92 -9.15 -12.66
N ALA A 184 -1.61 -8.41 -13.74
CA ALA A 184 -0.81 -8.91 -14.86
C ALA A 184 0.63 -9.26 -14.43
N LEU A 185 1.24 -8.42 -13.56
CA LEU A 185 2.59 -8.67 -13.03
C LEU A 185 2.66 -9.85 -12.07
N LYS A 186 1.62 -10.05 -11.25
CA LYS A 186 1.58 -11.04 -10.17
C LYS A 186 1.94 -12.46 -10.60
N TYR A 187 1.59 -12.85 -11.82
CA TYR A 187 1.76 -14.22 -12.31
C TYR A 187 3.02 -14.40 -13.17
N LEU A 188 3.83 -13.36 -13.31
CA LEU A 188 5.12 -13.43 -14.01
C LEU A 188 6.24 -13.70 -13.02
N ALA A 189 7.16 -14.62 -13.36
CA ALA A 189 8.26 -15.00 -12.48
C ALA A 189 9.13 -13.78 -12.06
N TRP A 190 9.30 -12.83 -12.97
CA TRP A 190 10.04 -11.58 -12.78
C TRP A 190 9.19 -10.38 -12.33
N GLY A 191 7.85 -10.54 -12.26
CA GLY A 191 6.93 -9.42 -11.99
C GLY A 191 7.15 -8.73 -10.63
N ARG A 192 7.70 -9.46 -9.64
CA ARG A 192 8.09 -8.90 -8.33
C ARG A 192 9.26 -7.91 -8.41
N GLU A 193 10.04 -7.95 -9.50
CA GLU A 193 11.19 -7.08 -9.73
C GLU A 193 10.79 -5.76 -10.43
N VAL A 194 9.51 -5.60 -10.77
CA VAL A 194 8.96 -4.39 -11.38
C VAL A 194 8.24 -3.58 -10.32
N ALA A 195 8.48 -2.26 -10.30
CA ALA A 195 7.72 -1.33 -9.50
C ALA A 195 6.70 -0.56 -10.36
N LEU A 196 5.60 -0.12 -9.74
CA LEU A 196 4.61 0.76 -10.34
C LEU A 196 4.53 2.07 -9.56
N VAL A 197 4.61 3.20 -10.25
CA VAL A 197 4.41 4.55 -9.68
C VAL A 197 3.28 5.24 -10.45
N THR A 198 2.27 5.73 -9.74
CA THR A 198 1.09 6.36 -10.37
C THR A 198 0.48 7.46 -9.52
N ASP A 199 -0.11 8.47 -10.16
CA ASP A 199 -0.96 9.48 -9.55
C ASP A 199 -2.42 9.01 -9.36
N ALA A 200 -2.77 7.82 -9.88
CA ALA A 200 -4.02 7.12 -9.56
C ALA A 200 -3.98 6.50 -8.17
N ARG A 201 -5.07 5.87 -7.76
CA ARG A 201 -5.10 4.96 -6.61
C ARG A 201 -4.89 3.51 -7.05
N PHE A 202 -4.48 2.67 -6.11
CA PHE A 202 -4.36 1.23 -6.31
C PHE A 202 -5.38 0.46 -5.46
N SER A 203 -5.72 -0.75 -5.88
CA SER A 203 -6.63 -1.62 -5.14
C SER A 203 -6.01 -2.13 -3.83
N GLY A 204 -6.85 -2.34 -2.82
CA GLY A 204 -6.46 -3.02 -1.58
C GLY A 204 -5.85 -4.40 -1.79
N VAL A 205 -6.14 -5.07 -2.92
CA VAL A 205 -5.59 -6.38 -3.30
C VAL A 205 -4.41 -6.28 -4.27
N SER A 206 -3.96 -5.09 -4.65
CA SER A 206 -2.75 -4.90 -5.45
C SER A 206 -1.54 -5.51 -4.76
N THR A 207 -0.67 -6.15 -5.54
CA THR A 207 0.55 -6.83 -5.08
C THR A 207 1.79 -6.16 -5.67
N GLY A 208 2.94 -6.41 -5.04
CA GLY A 208 4.22 -5.84 -5.45
C GLY A 208 4.44 -4.41 -4.95
N ALA A 209 5.50 -3.78 -5.44
CA ALA A 209 5.84 -2.39 -5.14
C ALA A 209 4.96 -1.44 -5.98
N CYS A 210 3.69 -1.31 -5.57
CA CYS A 210 2.72 -0.42 -6.19
C CYS A 210 2.58 0.85 -5.35
N ILE A 211 3.07 1.96 -5.89
CA ILE A 211 3.05 3.28 -5.25
C ILE A 211 1.99 4.12 -5.97
N GLY A 212 0.97 4.51 -5.23
CA GLY A 212 -0.14 5.33 -5.73
C GLY A 212 -0.23 6.68 -5.06
N HIS A 213 -1.24 7.45 -5.46
CA HIS A 213 -1.54 8.77 -4.89
C HIS A 213 -0.33 9.72 -4.94
N VAL A 214 0.48 9.61 -6.02
CA VAL A 214 1.63 10.49 -6.20
C VAL A 214 1.16 11.93 -6.36
N GLY A 215 1.60 12.77 -5.45
CA GLY A 215 1.22 14.18 -5.43
C GLY A 215 2.43 15.13 -5.56
N PRO A 216 2.23 16.24 -6.32
CA PRO A 216 1.08 16.61 -7.15
C PRO A 216 0.89 15.69 -8.35
N GLU A 217 -0.38 15.50 -8.77
CA GLU A 217 -0.68 14.71 -9.96
C GLU A 217 -0.12 15.32 -11.26
N ALA A 218 0.03 14.52 -12.29
CA ALA A 218 0.61 14.95 -13.58
C ALA A 218 -0.13 16.15 -14.20
N LEU A 219 -1.46 16.12 -14.23
CA LEU A 219 -2.27 17.19 -14.85
C LEU A 219 -2.35 18.47 -14.03
N ALA A 220 -2.01 18.41 -12.72
CA ALA A 220 -1.75 19.59 -11.91
C ALA A 220 -0.33 20.14 -12.06
N GLY A 221 0.45 19.66 -13.04
CA GLY A 221 1.84 20.04 -13.26
C GLY A 221 2.85 19.29 -12.41
N GLY A 222 2.43 18.22 -11.75
CA GLY A 222 3.28 17.40 -10.88
C GLY A 222 4.45 16.74 -11.59
N PRO A 223 5.54 16.48 -10.86
CA PRO A 223 6.78 15.91 -11.41
C PRO A 223 6.59 14.57 -12.13
N ILE A 224 5.65 13.76 -11.69
CA ILE A 224 5.34 12.45 -12.30
C ILE A 224 4.98 12.59 -13.79
N GLY A 225 4.28 13.67 -14.19
CA GLY A 225 3.92 13.96 -15.58
C GLY A 225 5.12 14.37 -16.47
N LYS A 226 6.28 14.61 -15.87
CA LYS A 226 7.50 15.05 -16.54
C LYS A 226 8.54 13.94 -16.72
N VAL A 227 8.26 12.74 -16.21
CA VAL A 227 9.08 11.54 -16.37
C VAL A 227 9.05 11.11 -17.84
N ARG A 228 10.18 10.65 -18.35
CA ARG A 228 10.38 10.16 -19.71
C ARG A 228 10.79 8.70 -19.72
N ASP A 229 10.53 8.01 -20.82
CA ASP A 229 11.02 6.64 -20.99
C ASP A 229 12.55 6.64 -20.91
N GLY A 230 13.10 5.70 -20.14
CA GLY A 230 14.53 5.56 -19.91
C GLY A 230 15.10 6.40 -18.76
N ASP A 231 14.32 7.33 -18.20
CA ASP A 231 14.70 7.99 -16.93
C ASP A 231 14.96 6.94 -15.85
N VAL A 232 15.95 7.17 -14.99
CA VAL A 232 16.29 6.25 -13.92
C VAL A 232 15.60 6.71 -12.63
N ILE A 233 14.73 5.86 -12.08
CA ILE A 233 14.00 6.11 -10.86
C ILE A 233 14.56 5.25 -9.74
N GLN A 234 14.81 5.86 -8.59
CA GLN A 234 15.15 5.18 -7.35
C GLN A 234 13.95 5.20 -6.40
N ILE A 235 13.63 4.05 -5.83
CA ILE A 235 12.57 3.85 -4.84
C ILE A 235 13.20 3.20 -3.61
N ILE A 236 13.01 3.83 -2.45
CA ILE A 236 13.46 3.31 -1.16
C ILE A 236 12.24 3.28 -0.23
N ILE A 237 11.89 2.11 0.33
CA ILE A 237 10.77 1.95 1.27
C ILE A 237 11.29 1.21 2.51
N ASP A 238 11.41 1.92 3.61
CA ASP A 238 11.70 1.33 4.91
C ASP A 238 10.38 0.84 5.54
N ARG A 239 10.23 -0.47 5.60
CA ARG A 239 9.02 -1.12 6.11
C ARG A 239 8.91 -1.06 7.63
N ASN A 240 10.01 -0.80 8.32
CA ASN A 240 10.06 -0.73 9.78
C ASN A 240 9.73 0.67 10.27
N GLN A 241 10.31 1.70 9.62
CA GLN A 241 10.07 3.11 9.95
C GLN A 241 8.85 3.68 9.23
N LEU A 242 8.33 3.00 8.21
CA LEU A 242 7.21 3.42 7.34
C LEU A 242 7.48 4.76 6.65
N VAL A 243 8.72 4.96 6.25
CA VAL A 243 9.19 6.10 5.46
C VAL A 243 9.80 5.63 4.14
N GLY A 244 9.96 6.54 3.20
CA GLY A 244 10.57 6.18 1.93
C GLY A 244 10.78 7.38 1.03
N SER A 245 11.46 7.13 -0.09
CA SER A 245 11.64 8.13 -1.14
C SER A 245 11.40 7.56 -2.53
N ILE A 246 11.02 8.44 -3.47
CA ILE A 246 10.86 8.14 -4.89
C ILE A 246 11.48 9.30 -5.67
N ASP A 247 12.61 9.03 -6.29
CA ASP A 247 13.44 10.06 -6.87
C ASP A 247 13.85 9.74 -8.31
N LEU A 248 13.81 10.74 -9.16
CA LEU A 248 14.53 10.74 -10.42
C LEU A 248 16.02 10.93 -10.12
N VAL A 249 16.85 9.96 -10.50
CA VAL A 249 18.29 9.93 -10.21
C VAL A 249 19.16 9.69 -11.45
N GLY A 250 18.57 9.68 -12.63
CA GLY A 250 19.30 9.50 -13.90
C GLY A 250 18.42 9.74 -15.11
N ASP A 251 19.02 9.85 -16.29
CA ASP A 251 18.35 10.03 -17.59
C ASP A 251 18.72 8.92 -18.61
N GLY A 252 19.29 7.82 -18.10
CA GLY A 252 19.77 6.70 -18.94
C GLY A 252 21.22 6.85 -19.39
N GLU A 253 21.72 8.08 -19.51
CA GLU A 253 23.12 8.36 -19.88
C GLU A 253 23.95 8.75 -18.64
N ARG A 254 23.36 9.47 -17.72
CA ARG A 254 24.01 10.02 -16.52
C ARG A 254 23.20 9.69 -15.27
N THR A 255 23.92 9.53 -14.17
CA THR A 255 23.34 9.51 -12.83
C THR A 255 23.55 10.87 -12.16
N PHE A 256 22.62 11.26 -11.33
CA PHE A 256 22.66 12.53 -10.61
C PHE A 256 22.01 12.42 -9.24
N SER A 257 22.20 13.45 -8.41
CA SER A 257 21.58 13.50 -7.08
C SER A 257 20.07 13.74 -7.19
N PRO A 258 19.27 13.38 -6.16
CA PRO A 258 17.85 13.75 -6.12
C PRO A 258 17.60 15.26 -6.26
N ALA A 259 18.48 16.11 -5.72
CA ALA A 259 18.39 17.56 -5.84
C ALA A 259 18.59 18.05 -7.30
N ASP A 260 19.47 17.40 -8.06
CA ASP A 260 19.64 17.72 -9.48
C ASP A 260 18.49 17.16 -10.30
N GLY A 261 17.96 15.99 -9.93
CA GLY A 261 16.74 15.42 -10.50
C GLY A 261 15.55 16.36 -10.37
N GLU A 262 15.38 17.02 -9.24
CA GLU A 262 14.36 18.05 -9.02
C GLU A 262 14.50 19.23 -9.98
N LYS A 263 15.72 19.74 -10.19
CA LYS A 263 16.00 20.82 -11.17
C LYS A 263 15.65 20.39 -12.59
N ILE A 264 16.02 19.16 -12.96
CA ILE A 264 15.72 18.59 -14.28
C ILE A 264 14.21 18.50 -14.48
N LEU A 265 13.47 17.95 -13.50
CA LEU A 265 12.02 17.88 -13.56
C LEU A 265 11.36 19.26 -13.62
N SER A 266 11.89 20.24 -12.90
CA SER A 266 11.39 21.63 -12.93
C SER A 266 11.55 22.28 -14.31
N ALA A 267 12.61 21.96 -15.04
CA ALA A 267 12.87 22.47 -16.38
C ALA A 267 12.08 21.77 -17.51
N ARG A 268 11.48 20.59 -17.23
CA ARG A 268 10.70 19.84 -18.22
C ARG A 268 9.25 20.29 -18.25
N THR A 269 8.64 20.22 -19.42
CA THR A 269 7.18 20.35 -19.60
C THR A 269 6.49 19.01 -19.32
N THR A 270 5.28 19.08 -18.79
CA THR A 270 4.38 17.92 -18.67
C THR A 270 4.03 17.39 -20.09
N ARG A 271 3.94 16.08 -20.22
CA ARG A 271 3.50 15.42 -21.46
C ARG A 271 2.01 15.54 -21.64
#